data_9ca6447c9ab1b53188087a9a0886d10b
#
_entry.id   9ca6447c9ab1b53188087a9a0886d10b
#
_cell.length_a   1.000
_cell.length_b   1.000
_cell.length_c   1.000
_cell.angle_alpha   90.00
_cell.angle_beta   90.00
_cell.angle_gamma   90.00
#
_symmetry.space_group_name_H-M   'P 1'
#
loop_
_entity.id
_entity.type
_entity.pdbx_description
1 polymer ?
#
loop_
_entity_poly.entity_id
_entity_poly.type
_entity_poly.pdbx_seq_one_letter_code
_entity_poly.pdbx_strand_id
1 'polypeptide(L)'
;KNHTTFVKGTVDIGYGLRADHPLEVKAKGAGTAGATQPIDFDAYAAFVKDYTLDKVSDLTGVERGFLQELAELYADPKRKVMSLWTMGFNQHVRGVWANQLLYNLHLLTGKISEPGNSPFSLTGQPSACGTAREVGTFAHRLPADMVVTNPEHRKHTEEIWRIPHGIIPEKPGYHAVEQDRMLRDGKLNFYWIQVNNNLQAAPNSSRE
;
A
#
# COMPACT_ATOMS: atom_id res chain seq x y z
N LYS A 1 -7.99 -4.26 31.37
CA LYS A 1 -9.28 -3.87 30.78
C LYS A 1 -9.01 -2.61 29.98
N ASN A 2 -9.05 -2.74 28.68
CA ASN A 2 -8.70 -1.66 27.76
C ASN A 2 -9.79 -0.63 27.74
N HIS A 3 -9.40 0.61 27.83
CA HIS A 3 -10.31 1.74 27.76
C HIS A 3 -10.79 2.04 26.30
N THR A 4 -10.35 1.26 25.37
CA THR A 4 -10.74 1.39 23.98
C THR A 4 -12.08 0.71 23.78
N THR A 5 -13.10 1.47 23.52
CA THR A 5 -14.40 0.93 23.13
C THR A 5 -14.37 0.69 21.64
N PHE A 6 -14.21 -0.56 21.23
CA PHE A 6 -14.43 -0.94 19.86
C PHE A 6 -15.94 -0.99 19.62
N VAL A 7 -16.45 -0.02 18.91
CA VAL A 7 -17.91 0.12 18.70
C VAL A 7 -18.32 -0.63 17.44
N LYS A 8 -17.63 -0.40 16.37
CA LYS A 8 -17.90 -1.00 15.06
C LYS A 8 -16.72 -0.76 14.14
N GLY A 9 -16.33 -1.77 13.42
CA GLY A 9 -15.27 -1.69 12.42
C GLY A 9 -15.72 -2.18 11.06
N THR A 10 -14.83 -2.13 10.10
CA THR A 10 -15.00 -2.70 8.77
C THR A 10 -13.80 -3.54 8.41
N VAL A 11 -14.03 -4.58 7.63
CA VAL A 11 -12.97 -5.37 7.00
C VAL A 11 -13.04 -5.12 5.51
N ASP A 12 -11.92 -4.72 4.92
CA ASP A 12 -11.77 -4.67 3.49
C ASP A 12 -11.46 -6.09 2.97
N ILE A 13 -12.38 -6.63 2.22
CA ILE A 13 -12.27 -7.98 1.65
C ILE A 13 -12.14 -7.91 0.14
N GLY A 14 -11.08 -8.47 -0.38
CA GLY A 14 -10.92 -8.66 -1.82
C GLY A 14 -10.07 -7.64 -2.55
N TYR A 15 -9.63 -6.57 -1.93
CA TYR A 15 -8.76 -5.60 -2.58
C TYR A 15 -7.34 -6.15 -2.79
N GLY A 16 -6.89 -6.15 -4.03
CA GLY A 16 -5.53 -6.58 -4.39
C GLY A 16 -5.23 -8.08 -4.21
N LEU A 17 -6.25 -8.91 -3.97
CA LEU A 17 -6.12 -10.36 -3.94
C LEU A 17 -6.03 -10.94 -5.36
N ARG A 18 -5.48 -12.14 -5.46
CA ARG A 18 -5.52 -12.89 -6.72
C ARG A 18 -6.96 -13.20 -7.11
N ALA A 19 -7.23 -13.24 -8.41
CA ALA A 19 -8.59 -13.44 -8.94
C ALA A 19 -9.27 -14.74 -8.46
N ASP A 20 -8.49 -15.75 -8.11
CA ASP A 20 -8.93 -17.05 -7.60
C ASP A 20 -8.97 -17.12 -6.06
N HIS A 21 -8.57 -16.04 -5.37
CA HIS A 21 -8.58 -16.05 -3.91
C HIS A 21 -10.03 -16.03 -3.38
N PRO A 22 -10.37 -16.87 -2.36
CA PRO A 22 -11.75 -16.97 -1.86
C PRO A 22 -12.37 -15.63 -1.42
N LEU A 23 -11.60 -14.74 -0.83
CA LEU A 23 -12.07 -13.42 -0.43
C LEU A 23 -12.30 -12.49 -1.64
N GLU A 24 -11.48 -12.59 -2.68
CA GLU A 24 -11.66 -11.84 -3.93
C GLU A 24 -12.93 -12.27 -4.67
N VAL A 25 -13.15 -13.58 -4.76
CA VAL A 25 -14.38 -14.14 -5.35
C VAL A 25 -15.61 -13.65 -4.58
N LYS A 26 -15.54 -13.66 -3.24
CA LYS A 26 -16.61 -13.17 -2.38
C LYS A 26 -16.87 -11.66 -2.56
N ALA A 27 -15.82 -10.87 -2.68
CA ALA A 27 -15.94 -9.45 -2.92
C ALA A 27 -16.56 -9.13 -4.29
N LYS A 28 -16.16 -9.85 -5.34
CA LYS A 28 -16.78 -9.74 -6.68
C LYS A 28 -18.26 -10.09 -6.66
N GLY A 29 -18.64 -11.12 -5.92
CA GLY A 29 -20.05 -11.49 -5.72
C GLY A 29 -20.87 -10.39 -5.01
N ALA A 30 -20.22 -9.55 -4.21
CA ALA A 30 -20.85 -8.39 -3.57
C ALA A 30 -20.94 -7.14 -4.49
N GLY A 31 -20.41 -7.20 -5.71
CA GLY A 31 -20.56 -6.16 -6.74
C GLY A 31 -19.63 -4.96 -6.60
N THR A 32 -18.72 -4.96 -5.64
CA THR A 32 -17.76 -3.87 -5.44
C THR A 32 -16.35 -4.40 -5.20
N ALA A 33 -15.38 -3.92 -5.96
CA ALA A 33 -13.98 -4.12 -5.63
C ALA A 33 -13.70 -3.39 -4.30
N GLY A 34 -13.06 -4.08 -3.34
CA GLY A 34 -12.83 -3.51 -2.02
C GLY A 34 -14.10 -3.40 -1.16
N ALA A 35 -15.01 -4.36 -1.26
CA ALA A 35 -16.20 -4.40 -0.43
C ALA A 35 -15.83 -4.45 1.06
N THR A 36 -16.44 -3.57 1.85
CA THR A 36 -16.29 -3.56 3.29
C THR A 36 -17.49 -4.21 3.98
N GLN A 37 -17.23 -4.91 5.07
CA GLN A 37 -18.27 -5.48 5.91
C GLN A 37 -18.17 -4.88 7.32
N PRO A 38 -19.25 -4.35 7.88
CA PRO A 38 -19.23 -3.93 9.27
C PRO A 38 -19.08 -5.17 10.17
N ILE A 39 -18.17 -5.09 11.12
CA ILE A 39 -17.92 -6.13 12.11
C ILE A 39 -17.88 -5.53 13.51
N ASP A 40 -18.18 -6.33 14.52
CA ASP A 40 -17.93 -6.04 15.91
C ASP A 40 -16.57 -6.58 16.37
N PHE A 41 -16.25 -6.37 17.64
CA PHE A 41 -14.97 -6.81 18.20
C PHE A 41 -14.84 -8.33 18.22
N ASP A 42 -15.92 -9.06 18.51
CA ASP A 42 -15.88 -10.52 18.59
C ASP A 42 -15.65 -11.15 17.21
N ALA A 43 -16.28 -10.61 16.18
CA ALA A 43 -16.03 -10.99 14.79
C ALA A 43 -14.60 -10.70 14.35
N TYR A 44 -14.04 -9.56 14.78
CA TYR A 44 -12.64 -9.23 14.51
C TYR A 44 -11.69 -10.19 15.26
N ALA A 45 -11.92 -10.44 16.53
CA ALA A 45 -11.13 -11.38 17.32
C ALA A 45 -11.17 -12.80 16.72
N ALA A 46 -12.35 -13.24 16.25
CA ALA A 46 -12.51 -14.52 15.56
C ALA A 46 -11.74 -14.55 14.22
N PHE A 47 -11.68 -13.44 13.51
CA PHE A 47 -10.94 -13.31 12.24
C PHE A 47 -9.44 -13.49 12.44
N VAL A 48 -8.87 -12.93 13.52
CA VAL A 48 -7.43 -12.97 13.78
C VAL A 48 -6.98 -14.13 14.68
N LYS A 49 -7.88 -14.91 15.22
CA LYS A 49 -7.61 -15.96 16.25
C LYS A 49 -6.55 -16.99 15.85
N ASP A 50 -6.44 -17.27 14.53
CA ASP A 50 -5.49 -18.25 14.01
C ASP A 50 -4.05 -17.73 13.97
N TYR A 51 -3.85 -16.45 14.21
CA TYR A 51 -2.53 -15.82 14.31
C TYR A 51 -2.09 -15.76 15.78
N THR A 52 -1.84 -16.94 16.36
CA THR A 52 -1.30 -17.06 17.72
C THR A 52 0.15 -16.58 17.77
N LEU A 53 0.64 -16.26 18.96
CA LEU A 53 2.04 -15.85 19.15
C LEU A 53 3.02 -16.91 18.64
N ASP A 54 2.74 -18.19 18.87
CA ASP A 54 3.60 -19.28 18.40
C ASP A 54 3.63 -19.34 16.88
N LYS A 55 2.46 -19.29 16.23
CA LYS A 55 2.38 -19.26 14.76
C LYS A 55 3.06 -18.04 14.15
N VAL A 56 2.91 -16.86 14.76
CA VAL A 56 3.55 -15.65 14.26
C VAL A 56 5.06 -15.72 14.49
N SER A 57 5.52 -16.26 15.60
CA SER A 57 6.94 -16.53 15.87
C SER A 57 7.54 -17.44 14.80
N ASP A 58 6.88 -18.55 14.50
CA ASP A 58 7.33 -19.51 13.47
C ASP A 58 7.38 -18.87 12.06
N LEU A 59 6.40 -18.04 11.72
CA LEU A 59 6.32 -17.39 10.41
C LEU A 59 7.34 -16.27 10.23
N THR A 60 7.66 -15.54 11.28
CA THR A 60 8.49 -14.32 11.23
C THR A 60 9.92 -14.55 11.66
N GLY A 61 10.19 -15.62 12.42
CA GLY A 61 11.47 -15.85 13.08
C GLY A 61 11.70 -14.94 14.29
N VAL A 62 10.70 -14.14 14.70
CA VAL A 62 10.79 -13.30 15.90
C VAL A 62 10.40 -14.12 17.12
N GLU A 63 11.20 -14.07 18.17
CA GLU A 63 10.91 -14.81 19.41
C GLU A 63 9.57 -14.40 20.00
N ARG A 64 8.81 -15.38 20.47
CA ARG A 64 7.50 -15.21 21.07
C ARG A 64 7.47 -14.16 22.20
N GLY A 65 8.52 -14.13 23.03
CA GLY A 65 8.64 -13.14 24.10
C GLY A 65 8.63 -11.70 23.62
N PHE A 66 9.36 -11.39 22.54
CA PHE A 66 9.38 -10.06 21.95
C PHE A 66 8.05 -9.68 21.30
N LEU A 67 7.36 -10.65 20.67
CA LEU A 67 6.02 -10.40 20.13
C LEU A 67 5.02 -10.07 21.23
N GLN A 68 5.09 -10.76 22.35
CA GLN A 68 4.25 -10.48 23.52
C GLN A 68 4.57 -9.11 24.12
N GLU A 69 5.84 -8.81 24.34
CA GLU A 69 6.27 -7.49 24.85
C GLU A 69 5.78 -6.36 23.94
N LEU A 70 5.91 -6.52 22.63
CA LEU A 70 5.41 -5.54 21.67
C LEU A 70 3.90 -5.34 21.77
N ALA A 71 3.14 -6.42 21.91
CA ALA A 71 1.70 -6.36 22.10
C ALA A 71 1.32 -5.65 23.41
N GLU A 72 2.03 -5.92 24.49
CA GLU A 72 1.84 -5.27 25.79
C GLU A 72 2.17 -3.77 25.74
N LEU A 73 3.23 -3.38 25.03
CA LEU A 73 3.56 -1.97 24.79
C LEU A 73 2.44 -1.20 24.08
N TYR A 74 1.84 -1.81 23.05
CA TYR A 74 0.69 -1.22 22.39
C TYR A 74 -0.56 -1.22 23.25
N ALA A 75 -0.77 -2.24 24.04
CA ALA A 75 -1.95 -2.36 24.90
C ALA A 75 -1.90 -1.49 26.17
N ASP A 76 -0.72 -1.08 26.64
CA ASP A 76 -0.57 -0.27 27.85
C ASP A 76 -1.12 1.16 27.62
N PRO A 77 -2.21 1.55 28.29
CA PRO A 77 -2.81 2.88 28.11
C PRO A 77 -1.93 4.03 28.61
N LYS A 78 -0.94 3.75 29.45
CA LYS A 78 -0.02 4.76 29.99
C LYS A 78 1.14 5.07 29.05
N ARG A 79 1.42 4.19 28.10
CA ARG A 79 2.51 4.37 27.14
C ARG A 79 2.02 5.02 25.87
N LYS A 80 2.83 5.90 25.34
CA LYS A 80 2.63 6.45 23.99
C LYS A 80 3.47 5.65 23.01
N VAL A 81 2.90 5.37 21.84
CA VAL A 81 3.55 4.58 20.80
C VAL A 81 3.44 5.30 19.47
N MET A 82 4.57 5.48 18.82
CA MET A 82 4.66 5.96 17.45
C MET A 82 5.29 4.87 16.59
N SER A 83 4.58 4.46 15.55
CA SER A 83 5.11 3.50 14.58
C SER A 83 5.64 4.24 13.37
N LEU A 84 6.92 4.05 13.09
CA LEU A 84 7.62 4.72 12.00
C LEU A 84 7.96 3.73 10.89
N TRP A 85 7.60 4.03 9.66
CA TRP A 85 7.94 3.20 8.51
C TRP A 85 8.16 4.03 7.23
N THR A 86 8.69 3.41 6.21
CA THR A 86 8.95 4.03 4.91
C THR A 86 8.76 3.00 3.78
N MET A 87 9.51 3.11 2.70
CA MET A 87 9.33 2.38 1.46
C MET A 87 9.52 0.86 1.59
N GLY A 88 10.33 0.38 2.53
CA GLY A 88 10.44 -1.05 2.84
C GLY A 88 9.10 -1.68 3.25
N PHE A 89 8.16 -0.88 3.75
CA PHE A 89 6.81 -1.27 4.10
C PHE A 89 5.80 -0.94 2.99
N ASN A 90 5.92 0.26 2.39
CA ASN A 90 4.99 0.77 1.37
C ASN A 90 5.15 0.07 0.02
N GLN A 91 6.39 -0.18 -0.42
CA GLN A 91 6.69 -0.67 -1.76
C GLN A 91 6.72 -2.19 -1.85
N HIS A 92 5.78 -2.83 -1.19
CA HIS A 92 5.51 -4.26 -1.33
C HIS A 92 4.27 -4.50 -2.17
N VAL A 93 4.14 -5.69 -2.73
CA VAL A 93 2.93 -6.13 -3.48
C VAL A 93 1.66 -5.90 -2.66
N ARG A 94 1.75 -6.02 -1.33
CA ARG A 94 0.65 -5.80 -0.39
C ARG A 94 0.91 -4.63 0.56
N GLY A 95 1.66 -3.64 0.13
CA GLY A 95 2.05 -2.50 0.95
C GLY A 95 0.87 -1.71 1.51
N VAL A 96 -0.18 -1.52 0.72
CA VAL A 96 -1.43 -0.86 1.19
C VAL A 96 -2.04 -1.62 2.36
N TRP A 97 -2.10 -2.94 2.30
CA TRP A 97 -2.65 -3.76 3.39
C TRP A 97 -1.76 -3.78 4.62
N ALA A 98 -0.46 -3.82 4.44
CA ALA A 98 0.47 -3.71 5.54
C ALA A 98 0.28 -2.39 6.29
N ASN A 99 0.11 -1.28 5.57
CA ASN A 99 -0.22 0.02 6.15
C ASN A 99 -1.57 0.00 6.89
N GLN A 100 -2.60 -0.58 6.29
CA GLN A 100 -3.92 -0.71 6.92
C GLN A 100 -3.87 -1.53 8.20
N LEU A 101 -3.12 -2.63 8.23
CA LEU A 101 -2.94 -3.44 9.45
C LEU A 101 -2.27 -2.63 10.56
N LEU A 102 -1.28 -1.81 10.22
CA LEU A 102 -0.64 -0.94 11.20
C LEU A 102 -1.60 0.16 11.69
N TYR A 103 -2.38 0.77 10.82
CA TYR A 103 -3.43 1.71 11.23
C TYR A 103 -4.46 1.05 12.13
N ASN A 104 -4.90 -0.15 11.80
CA ASN A 104 -5.83 -0.93 12.62
C ASN A 104 -5.29 -1.19 14.03
N LEU A 105 -4.00 -1.48 14.15
CA LEU A 105 -3.36 -1.66 15.45
C LEU A 105 -3.42 -0.37 16.30
N HIS A 106 -3.12 0.77 15.71
CA HIS A 106 -3.22 2.06 16.39
C HIS A 106 -4.67 2.43 16.73
N LEU A 107 -5.62 2.19 15.83
CA LEU A 107 -7.05 2.42 16.07
C LEU A 107 -7.58 1.51 17.18
N LEU A 108 -7.24 0.22 17.14
CA LEU A 108 -7.67 -0.77 18.14
C LEU A 108 -7.19 -0.42 19.56
N THR A 109 -5.98 0.13 19.65
CA THR A 109 -5.36 0.49 20.95
C THR A 109 -5.59 1.95 21.36
N GLY A 110 -6.29 2.74 20.54
CA GLY A 110 -6.54 4.16 20.78
C GLY A 110 -5.30 5.06 20.69
N LYS A 111 -4.22 4.57 20.07
CA LYS A 111 -2.94 5.30 20.00
C LYS A 111 -2.85 6.13 18.72
N ILE A 112 -3.77 7.06 18.57
CA ILE A 112 -3.88 7.93 17.40
C ILE A 112 -4.36 9.32 17.81
N SER A 113 -4.00 10.32 17.03
CA SER A 113 -4.44 11.71 17.18
C SER A 113 -4.09 12.39 18.52
N GLU A 114 -3.07 11.89 19.18
CA GLU A 114 -2.48 12.48 20.37
C GLU A 114 -0.97 12.67 20.19
N PRO A 115 -0.38 13.73 20.76
CA PRO A 115 1.07 13.90 20.73
C PRO A 115 1.81 12.67 21.29
N GLY A 116 2.65 12.05 20.47
CA GLY A 116 3.38 10.82 20.79
C GLY A 116 2.65 9.51 20.49
N ASN A 117 1.41 9.57 20.00
CA ASN A 117 0.66 8.42 19.50
C ASN A 117 0.34 8.60 18.01
N SER A 118 0.98 7.86 17.14
CA SER A 118 0.70 7.97 15.70
C SER A 118 1.24 6.79 14.90
N PRO A 119 0.51 6.28 13.90
CA PRO A 119 1.11 5.62 12.76
C PRO A 119 1.73 6.71 11.87
N PHE A 120 3.04 6.68 11.64
CA PHE A 120 3.75 7.75 10.96
C PHE A 120 4.60 7.23 9.80
N SER A 121 4.18 7.54 8.59
CA SER A 121 4.94 7.24 7.38
C SER A 121 6.05 8.27 7.18
N LEU A 122 7.29 7.80 7.25
CA LEU A 122 8.46 8.60 6.90
C LEU A 122 8.64 8.53 5.39
N THR A 123 8.23 9.56 4.68
CA THR A 123 8.56 9.69 3.26
C THR A 123 10.06 9.94 3.16
N GLY A 124 10.79 9.03 2.49
CA GLY A 124 12.26 9.01 2.54
C GLY A 124 12.94 10.21 1.89
N GLN A 125 12.31 10.85 0.90
CA GLN A 125 12.88 11.97 0.17
C GLN A 125 12.15 13.26 0.52
N PRO A 126 12.87 14.36 0.72
CA PRO A 126 12.26 15.66 0.88
C PRO A 126 11.37 15.98 -0.32
N SER A 127 10.14 16.41 -0.05
CA SER A 127 9.21 16.80 -1.11
C SER A 127 8.94 15.70 -2.15
N ALA A 128 8.87 14.42 -1.74
CA ALA A 128 8.61 13.33 -2.67
C ALA A 128 7.31 13.54 -3.48
N CYS A 129 6.28 14.11 -2.87
CA CYS A 129 5.07 14.52 -3.58
C CYS A 129 5.35 15.64 -4.59
N GLY A 130 6.17 16.63 -4.23
CA GLY A 130 6.54 17.75 -5.10
C GLY A 130 7.55 17.38 -6.18
N THR A 131 8.31 16.29 -6.02
CA THR A 131 9.29 15.86 -7.03
C THR A 131 8.77 14.75 -7.93
N ALA A 132 8.36 13.62 -7.38
CA ALA A 132 7.90 12.49 -8.18
C ALA A 132 6.48 12.68 -8.73
N ARG A 133 5.60 13.22 -7.93
CA ARG A 133 4.18 13.41 -8.30
C ARG A 133 3.99 14.62 -9.22
N GLU A 134 4.52 15.75 -8.83
CA GLU A 134 4.30 17.02 -9.54
C GLU A 134 4.99 17.08 -10.90
N VAL A 135 6.08 16.35 -11.10
CA VAL A 135 6.76 16.28 -12.41
C VAL A 135 6.16 15.23 -13.35
N GLY A 136 5.16 14.47 -12.90
CA GLY A 136 4.46 13.52 -13.75
C GLY A 136 5.20 12.21 -14.00
N THR A 137 5.97 11.71 -13.03
CA THR A 137 6.72 10.44 -13.18
C THR A 137 5.87 9.18 -13.17
N PHE A 138 4.61 9.26 -12.75
CA PHE A 138 3.71 8.11 -12.78
C PHE A 138 3.03 7.97 -14.14
N ALA A 139 2.81 6.74 -14.59
CA ALA A 139 2.27 6.44 -15.91
C ALA A 139 0.90 7.09 -16.23
N HIS A 140 0.14 7.48 -15.23
CA HIS A 140 -1.16 8.15 -15.38
C HIS A 140 -1.10 9.67 -15.19
N ARG A 141 0.08 10.21 -14.80
CA ARG A 141 0.26 11.61 -14.42
C ARG A 141 0.89 12.43 -15.52
N LEU A 142 0.53 13.69 -15.52
CA LEU A 142 1.21 14.82 -16.12
C LEU A 142 1.65 15.78 -15.03
N PRO A 143 2.55 16.73 -15.29
CA PRO A 143 2.97 17.73 -14.28
C PRO A 143 1.80 18.47 -13.63
N ALA A 144 2.02 18.96 -12.39
CA ALA A 144 1.07 19.78 -11.65
C ALA A 144 -0.33 19.16 -11.45
N ASP A 145 -0.35 17.88 -10.99
CA ASP A 145 -1.58 17.12 -10.72
C ASP A 145 -2.48 16.82 -11.93
N MET A 146 -2.04 17.17 -13.13
CA MET A 146 -2.75 16.80 -14.36
C MET A 146 -2.66 15.29 -14.62
N VAL A 147 -3.59 14.77 -15.42
CA VAL A 147 -3.69 13.35 -15.74
C VAL A 147 -3.80 13.13 -17.25
N VAL A 148 -3.22 12.05 -17.75
CA VAL A 148 -3.19 11.73 -19.19
C VAL A 148 -4.57 11.42 -19.76
N THR A 149 -5.52 11.00 -18.96
CA THR A 149 -6.88 10.68 -19.42
C THR A 149 -7.74 11.93 -19.73
N ASN A 150 -7.32 13.11 -19.26
CA ASN A 150 -8.02 14.36 -19.51
C ASN A 150 -7.45 15.04 -20.78
N PRO A 151 -8.25 15.24 -21.84
CA PRO A 151 -7.78 15.85 -23.09
C PRO A 151 -7.26 17.28 -22.91
N GLU A 152 -7.88 18.09 -22.04
CA GLU A 152 -7.43 19.46 -21.79
C GLU A 152 -6.07 19.49 -21.10
N HIS A 153 -5.83 18.55 -20.17
CA HIS A 153 -4.54 18.42 -19.51
C HIS A 153 -3.42 18.02 -20.50
N ARG A 154 -3.72 17.09 -21.41
CA ARG A 154 -2.76 16.72 -22.48
C ARG A 154 -2.45 17.91 -23.36
N LYS A 155 -3.49 18.58 -23.88
CA LYS A 155 -3.33 19.75 -24.73
C LYS A 155 -2.49 20.83 -24.05
N HIS A 156 -2.81 21.18 -22.82
CA HIS A 156 -2.07 22.18 -22.05
C HIS A 156 -0.59 21.78 -21.84
N THR A 157 -0.34 20.51 -21.52
CA THR A 157 1.03 20.00 -21.36
C THR A 157 1.81 20.04 -22.67
N GLU A 158 1.19 19.65 -23.78
CA GLU A 158 1.79 19.68 -25.12
C GLU A 158 2.14 21.11 -25.54
N GLU A 159 1.29 22.07 -25.24
CA GLU A 159 1.57 23.50 -25.49
C GLU A 159 2.80 23.99 -24.69
N ILE A 160 2.87 23.66 -23.39
CA ILE A 160 4.02 24.04 -22.55
C ILE A 160 5.31 23.37 -23.02
N TRP A 161 5.25 22.09 -23.36
CA TRP A 161 6.39 21.33 -23.84
C TRP A 161 6.76 21.65 -25.30
N ARG A 162 5.92 22.42 -26.01
CA ARG A 162 6.11 22.80 -27.42
C ARG A 162 6.23 21.57 -28.34
N ILE A 163 5.42 20.56 -28.09
CA ILE A 163 5.30 19.36 -28.92
C ILE A 163 3.96 19.38 -29.66
N PRO A 164 3.83 18.66 -30.80
CA PRO A 164 2.58 18.59 -31.52
C PRO A 164 1.44 18.04 -30.65
N HIS A 165 0.22 18.53 -30.87
CA HIS A 165 -0.96 18.00 -30.21
C HIS A 165 -1.22 16.54 -30.59
N GLY A 166 -1.65 15.75 -29.59
CA GLY A 166 -1.95 14.33 -29.78
C GLY A 166 -0.74 13.40 -29.66
N ILE A 167 0.43 13.92 -29.25
CA ILE A 167 1.62 13.10 -28.98
C ILE A 167 1.48 12.38 -27.64
N ILE A 168 0.90 13.03 -26.63
CA ILE A 168 0.71 12.41 -25.34
C ILE A 168 -0.40 11.36 -25.43
N PRO A 169 -0.13 10.07 -25.06
CA PRO A 169 -1.13 9.01 -25.10
C PRO A 169 -2.36 9.32 -24.24
N GLU A 170 -3.52 8.89 -24.68
CA GLU A 170 -4.79 9.10 -23.98
C GLU A 170 -4.99 8.18 -22.76
N LYS A 171 -4.21 7.12 -22.71
CA LYS A 171 -4.29 6.10 -21.65
C LYS A 171 -3.00 6.06 -20.84
N PRO A 172 -3.09 5.74 -19.55
CA PRO A 172 -1.90 5.48 -18.75
C PRO A 172 -1.01 4.41 -19.38
N GLY A 173 0.31 4.60 -19.23
CA GLY A 173 1.28 3.57 -19.59
C GLY A 173 1.23 2.38 -18.63
N TYR A 174 2.09 1.41 -18.88
CA TYR A 174 2.20 0.22 -18.03
C TYR A 174 2.92 0.52 -16.73
N HIS A 175 2.50 -0.15 -15.64
CA HIS A 175 3.22 -0.09 -14.38
C HIS A 175 4.55 -0.87 -14.47
N ALA A 176 5.49 -0.61 -13.57
CA ALA A 176 6.87 -1.12 -13.64
C ALA A 176 6.96 -2.65 -13.83
N VAL A 177 6.22 -3.44 -13.03
CA VAL A 177 6.21 -4.91 -13.17
C VAL A 177 5.71 -5.38 -14.54
N GLU A 178 4.74 -4.70 -15.12
CA GLU A 178 4.26 -5.03 -16.46
C GLU A 178 5.29 -4.64 -17.54
N GLN A 179 6.02 -3.55 -17.34
CA GLN A 179 7.11 -3.17 -18.24
C GLN A 179 8.22 -4.22 -18.22
N ASP A 180 8.60 -4.74 -17.05
CA ASP A 180 9.59 -5.83 -16.93
C ASP A 180 9.10 -7.09 -17.67
N ARG A 181 7.83 -7.45 -17.53
CA ARG A 181 7.23 -8.57 -18.29
C ARG A 181 7.22 -8.36 -19.78
N MET A 182 6.89 -7.16 -20.22
CA MET A 182 6.91 -6.81 -21.65
C MET A 182 8.33 -6.87 -22.22
N LEU A 183 9.35 -6.48 -21.46
CA LEU A 183 10.75 -6.63 -21.84
C LEU A 183 11.12 -8.12 -22.01
N ARG A 184 10.80 -8.94 -21.00
CA ARG A 184 11.00 -10.39 -21.04
C ARG A 184 10.29 -11.04 -22.24
N ASP A 185 9.07 -10.62 -22.52
CA ASP A 185 8.24 -11.18 -23.60
C ASP A 185 8.60 -10.60 -24.99
N GLY A 186 9.65 -9.78 -25.09
CA GLY A 186 10.09 -9.18 -26.35
C GLY A 186 9.14 -8.14 -26.94
N LYS A 187 8.21 -7.62 -26.13
CA LYS A 187 7.25 -6.56 -26.52
C LYS A 187 7.80 -5.16 -26.33
N LEU A 188 8.87 -5.05 -25.57
CA LEU A 188 9.60 -3.82 -25.32
C LEU A 188 11.04 -4.01 -25.81
N ASN A 189 11.46 -3.18 -26.78
CA ASN A 189 12.78 -3.33 -27.41
C ASN A 189 13.89 -2.58 -26.69
N PHE A 190 13.54 -1.66 -25.82
CA PHE A 190 14.49 -0.85 -25.05
C PHE A 190 13.92 -0.48 -23.69
N TYR A 191 14.74 -0.65 -22.65
CA TYR A 191 14.39 -0.30 -21.30
C TYR A 191 15.58 0.30 -20.57
N TRP A 192 15.47 1.57 -20.18
CA TRP A 192 16.52 2.26 -19.47
C TRP A 192 16.24 2.23 -17.97
N ILE A 193 17.06 1.51 -17.22
CA ILE A 193 17.00 1.43 -15.76
C ILE A 193 18.00 2.44 -15.19
N GLN A 194 17.52 3.37 -14.38
CA GLN A 194 18.33 4.38 -13.76
C GLN A 194 18.13 4.40 -12.25
N VAL A 195 19.22 4.34 -11.47
CA VAL A 195 19.24 4.48 -10.01
C VAL A 195 18.35 3.44 -9.29
N ASN A 196 18.10 2.29 -9.90
CA ASN A 196 17.29 1.22 -9.34
C ASN A 196 17.90 -0.15 -9.65
N ASN A 197 17.81 -1.07 -8.70
CA ASN A 197 18.20 -2.46 -8.89
C ASN A 197 16.95 -3.33 -9.05
N ASN A 198 16.30 -3.25 -10.20
CA ASN A 198 15.07 -3.99 -10.49
C ASN A 198 15.24 -5.51 -10.35
N LEU A 199 16.41 -6.03 -10.72
CA LEU A 199 16.69 -7.48 -10.63
C LEU A 199 16.62 -8.02 -9.20
N GLN A 200 16.82 -7.15 -8.20
CA GLN A 200 16.78 -7.53 -6.80
C GLN A 200 15.54 -7.00 -6.08
N ALA A 201 15.07 -5.80 -6.45
CA ALA A 201 14.00 -5.10 -5.75
C ALA A 201 12.60 -5.37 -6.32
N ALA A 202 12.49 -5.89 -7.55
CA ALA A 202 11.20 -6.17 -8.16
C ALA A 202 10.48 -7.34 -7.46
N PRO A 203 9.14 -7.32 -7.38
CA PRO A 203 8.38 -8.45 -6.87
C PRO A 203 8.65 -9.70 -7.68
N ASN A 204 8.89 -10.82 -6.98
CA ASN A 204 9.18 -12.11 -7.65
C ASN A 204 10.39 -12.05 -8.60
N SER A 205 11.46 -11.43 -8.13
CA SER A 205 12.66 -11.10 -8.91
C SER A 205 13.31 -12.26 -9.67
N SER A 206 13.11 -13.51 -9.20
CA SER A 206 13.61 -14.71 -9.91
C SER A 206 12.83 -15.02 -11.19
N ARG A 207 11.68 -14.42 -11.39
CA ARG A 207 10.83 -14.61 -12.56
C ARG A 207 10.87 -13.42 -13.52
N GLU A 208 10.95 -12.24 -12.98
CA GLU A 208 10.98 -10.98 -13.74
C GLU A 208 12.40 -10.62 -14.14
#